data_da979d217f663d83437abd15cfd63dc6
#
_entry.id   da979d217f663d83437abd15cfd63dc6
#
_cell.length_a   1.000
_cell.length_b   1.000
_cell.length_c   1.000
_cell.angle_alpha   90.00
_cell.angle_beta   90.00
_cell.angle_gamma   90.00
#
_symmetry.space_group_name_H-M   'P 1'
#
loop_
_entity.id
_entity.type
_entity.pdbx_description
1 polymer ?
#
loop_
_entity_poly.entity_id
_entity_poly.type
_entity_poly.pdbx_seq_one_letter_code
_entity_poly.pdbx_strand_id
1 'polypeptide(L)'
;MESLKVHNIIIWVLLLGVFFIPFNSWSGIGFLGEYYRDSCFLFFSFAFFLTLFKKRINIPVNSLIFQFLILFILWSVLATLLNLNNVLEYYFKQTSGISRFINQFGSLIIASVIIPVTFYNGFKKINIDKIFRLIRGVILASLLIAFIYSIFEILIVKLNMVYLKKSILYLFDYFPFTEAKTDMRLRRISSVTFEPPALGTYLLSIAGWMFSYVFTEKNRLKYLPSLIVIFLGFMSGSRAAFFIILIQLLVAIIFFIKQRSRSNNIYKIFFGVFIFSALTLVYFNKPIFEYVKKEINSFKLDDSTHALSNKSRFGIQQAMLRVFKEHPISGTGYGLQAFESRKKYPVWAKKNNWEFRLKYLNQNDKRFPPGYNMYLRILSETGLVGLLFFGLIILQIFLWCYNNLKAKNSIVAFIIFISMIGFSLNWLKMDSFRIYFFWLCLALIWIVESRKKMQNE
;
A
#
# COMPACT_ATOMS: atom_id res chain seq x y z
N MET A 1 34.20 -16.55 -6.89
CA MET A 1 34.29 -15.20 -6.34
C MET A 1 33.35 -14.22 -7.03
N GLU A 2 33.25 -14.13 -8.33
CA GLU A 2 32.36 -13.21 -9.06
C GLU A 2 30.87 -13.40 -8.76
N SER A 3 30.38 -14.63 -8.66
CA SER A 3 28.97 -14.90 -8.36
C SER A 3 28.53 -14.42 -6.96
N LEU A 4 29.44 -14.38 -6.00
CA LEU A 4 29.21 -13.83 -4.66
C LEU A 4 29.17 -12.30 -4.67
N LYS A 5 30.03 -11.64 -5.44
CA LYS A 5 30.02 -10.18 -5.62
C LYS A 5 28.70 -9.71 -6.24
N VAL A 6 28.26 -10.36 -7.34
CA VAL A 6 26.98 -10.03 -7.98
C VAL A 6 25.79 -10.27 -7.04
N HIS A 7 25.83 -11.31 -6.20
CA HIS A 7 24.77 -11.55 -5.24
C HIS A 7 24.63 -10.42 -4.21
N ASN A 8 25.76 -9.94 -3.69
CA ASN A 8 25.76 -8.83 -2.73
C ASN A 8 25.26 -7.54 -3.39
N ILE A 9 25.60 -7.28 -4.65
CA ILE A 9 25.08 -6.13 -5.41
C ILE A 9 23.55 -6.20 -5.51
N ILE A 10 22.98 -7.36 -5.86
CA ILE A 10 21.51 -7.54 -5.93
C ILE A 10 20.86 -7.20 -4.59
N ILE A 11 21.46 -7.66 -3.47
CA ILE A 11 20.92 -7.36 -2.12
C ILE A 11 20.91 -5.85 -1.87
N TRP A 12 22.02 -5.16 -2.12
CA TRP A 12 22.12 -3.73 -1.90
C TRP A 12 21.16 -2.93 -2.80
N VAL A 13 21.02 -3.31 -4.06
CA VAL A 13 20.07 -2.69 -4.99
C VAL A 13 18.63 -2.89 -4.53
N LEU A 14 18.27 -4.09 -4.05
CA LEU A 14 16.95 -4.34 -3.47
C LEU A 14 16.70 -3.52 -2.22
N LEU A 15 17.69 -3.39 -1.34
CA LEU A 15 17.59 -2.56 -0.14
C LEU A 15 17.45 -1.06 -0.48
N LEU A 16 18.18 -0.57 -1.49
CA LEU A 16 18.00 0.78 -2.03
C LEU A 16 16.59 0.96 -2.61
N GLY A 17 16.08 -0.03 -3.34
CA GLY A 17 14.70 0.00 -3.80
C GLY A 17 13.70 0.11 -2.65
N VAL A 18 13.87 -0.67 -1.57
CA VAL A 18 13.02 -0.57 -0.36
C VAL A 18 13.12 0.80 0.28
N PHE A 19 14.32 1.39 0.35
CA PHE A 19 14.54 2.75 0.87
C PHE A 19 13.76 3.79 0.07
N PHE A 20 13.77 3.70 -1.26
CA PHE A 20 13.16 4.68 -2.15
C PHE A 20 11.66 4.46 -2.39
N ILE A 21 10.99 3.47 -1.76
CA ILE A 21 9.54 3.27 -1.95
C ILE A 21 8.71 4.56 -1.71
N PRO A 22 8.92 5.38 -0.64
CA PRO A 22 8.11 6.58 -0.45
C PRO A 22 8.52 7.77 -1.32
N PHE A 23 9.71 7.75 -1.93
CA PHE A 23 10.24 8.90 -2.69
C PHE A 23 9.67 8.92 -4.11
N ASN A 24 8.49 9.48 -4.27
CA ASN A 24 7.75 9.53 -5.53
C ASN A 24 7.09 10.90 -5.81
N SER A 25 7.59 11.98 -5.16
CA SER A 25 7.08 13.34 -5.40
C SER A 25 7.61 13.98 -6.68
N TRP A 26 8.60 13.41 -7.33
CA TRP A 26 9.23 13.89 -8.56
C TRP A 26 8.33 13.78 -9.81
N SER A 27 8.73 14.42 -10.90
CA SER A 27 7.99 14.43 -12.17
C SER A 27 7.85 13.05 -12.83
N GLY A 28 8.82 12.15 -12.58
CA GLY A 28 8.80 10.77 -13.06
C GLY A 28 9.32 10.61 -14.48
N ILE A 29 9.24 9.37 -15.01
CA ILE A 29 9.67 8.97 -16.36
C ILE A 29 8.46 8.52 -17.15
N GLY A 30 7.97 9.33 -18.08
CA GLY A 30 6.68 9.17 -18.76
C GLY A 30 6.47 7.83 -19.47
N PHE A 31 7.52 7.23 -20.07
CA PHE A 31 7.39 5.95 -20.79
C PHE A 31 7.18 4.73 -19.87
N LEU A 32 7.39 4.86 -18.54
CA LEU A 32 7.17 3.76 -17.58
C LEU A 32 5.67 3.53 -17.27
N GLY A 33 4.76 4.22 -17.93
CA GLY A 33 3.32 3.99 -17.79
C GLY A 33 2.83 4.12 -16.36
N GLU A 34 2.28 3.05 -15.80
CA GLU A 34 1.74 3.03 -14.42
C GLU A 34 2.84 3.26 -13.35
N TYR A 35 4.11 2.98 -13.65
CA TYR A 35 5.25 3.08 -12.74
C TYR A 35 6.03 4.40 -12.85
N TYR A 36 5.53 5.36 -13.60
CA TYR A 36 6.29 6.55 -14.02
C TYR A 36 6.89 7.38 -12.87
N ARG A 37 6.29 7.37 -11.68
CA ARG A 37 6.79 8.06 -10.47
C ARG A 37 7.41 7.14 -9.42
N ASP A 38 7.30 5.83 -9.59
CA ASP A 38 7.76 4.88 -8.59
C ASP A 38 9.29 4.72 -8.69
N SER A 39 10.04 5.57 -7.99
CA SER A 39 11.52 5.54 -7.99
C SER A 39 12.09 4.17 -7.63
N CYS A 40 11.46 3.47 -6.67
CA CYS A 40 11.84 2.11 -6.28
C CYS A 40 11.79 1.10 -7.43
N PHE A 41 10.92 1.33 -8.43
CA PHE A 41 10.79 0.46 -9.59
C PHE A 41 12.08 0.39 -10.41
N LEU A 42 12.84 1.47 -10.50
CA LEU A 42 14.14 1.49 -11.19
C LEU A 42 15.13 0.51 -10.56
N PHE A 43 15.20 0.51 -9.23
CA PHE A 43 16.08 -0.39 -8.47
C PHE A 43 15.60 -1.84 -8.56
N PHE A 44 14.29 -2.10 -8.44
CA PHE A 44 13.75 -3.45 -8.54
C PHE A 44 13.93 -4.03 -9.95
N SER A 45 13.74 -3.21 -10.98
CA SER A 45 14.01 -3.61 -12.37
C SER A 45 15.50 -3.93 -12.58
N PHE A 46 16.39 -3.09 -12.09
CA PHE A 46 17.82 -3.34 -12.19
C PHE A 46 18.25 -4.62 -11.42
N ALA A 47 17.70 -4.82 -10.21
CA ALA A 47 17.92 -6.06 -9.45
C ALA A 47 17.39 -7.29 -10.19
N PHE A 48 16.24 -7.18 -10.87
CA PHE A 48 15.69 -8.24 -11.70
C PHE A 48 16.61 -8.59 -12.86
N PHE A 49 17.09 -7.60 -13.62
CA PHE A 49 18.05 -7.82 -14.70
C PHE A 49 19.32 -8.50 -14.19
N LEU A 50 19.90 -8.04 -13.08
CA LEU A 50 21.04 -8.71 -12.46
C LEU A 50 20.74 -10.16 -12.04
N THR A 51 19.50 -10.44 -11.63
CA THR A 51 19.07 -11.79 -11.26
C THR A 51 18.94 -12.70 -12.48
N LEU A 52 18.53 -12.18 -13.64
CA LEU A 52 18.48 -12.92 -14.90
C LEU A 52 19.86 -13.41 -15.36
N PHE A 53 20.92 -12.65 -15.12
CA PHE A 53 22.30 -13.06 -15.44
C PHE A 53 22.78 -14.23 -14.57
N LYS A 54 22.09 -14.56 -13.47
CA LYS A 54 22.31 -15.80 -12.74
C LYS A 54 21.64 -16.94 -13.48
N LYS A 55 22.41 -17.98 -13.81
CA LYS A 55 21.95 -19.14 -14.58
C LYS A 55 20.75 -19.90 -13.97
N ARG A 56 20.31 -19.59 -12.74
CA ARG A 56 19.19 -20.27 -12.05
C ARG A 56 18.33 -19.25 -11.29
N ILE A 57 17.10 -19.05 -11.77
CA ILE A 57 16.06 -18.36 -11.05
C ILE A 57 15.23 -19.41 -10.31
N ASN A 58 15.09 -19.26 -9.00
CA ASN A 58 14.24 -20.11 -8.19
C ASN A 58 12.82 -19.51 -8.14
N ILE A 59 11.82 -20.34 -8.42
CA ILE A 59 10.42 -19.98 -8.35
C ILE A 59 9.79 -20.74 -7.17
N PRO A 60 8.99 -20.13 -6.30
CA PRO A 60 8.42 -20.77 -5.11
C PRO A 60 7.16 -21.61 -5.43
N VAL A 61 7.26 -22.52 -6.41
CA VAL A 61 6.11 -23.32 -6.94
C VAL A 61 5.41 -24.17 -5.88
N ASN A 62 6.12 -24.54 -4.81
CA ASN A 62 5.58 -25.35 -3.71
C ASN A 62 4.76 -24.53 -2.69
N SER A 63 4.73 -23.20 -2.80
CA SER A 63 3.92 -22.36 -1.92
C SER A 63 2.48 -22.31 -2.40
N LEU A 64 1.53 -22.64 -1.54
CA LEU A 64 0.09 -22.52 -1.85
C LEU A 64 -0.29 -21.09 -2.23
N ILE A 65 0.33 -20.10 -1.58
CA ILE A 65 0.10 -18.68 -1.89
C ILE A 65 0.52 -18.39 -3.33
N PHE A 66 1.67 -18.92 -3.77
CA PHE A 66 2.13 -18.76 -5.15
C PHE A 66 1.22 -19.48 -6.15
N GLN A 67 0.75 -20.68 -5.81
CA GLN A 67 -0.18 -21.43 -6.67
C GLN A 67 -1.50 -20.68 -6.85
N PHE A 68 -2.12 -20.16 -5.78
CA PHE A 68 -3.32 -19.34 -5.89
C PHE A 68 -3.07 -18.04 -6.65
N LEU A 69 -1.89 -17.44 -6.52
CA LEU A 69 -1.51 -16.27 -7.31
C LEU A 69 -1.47 -16.58 -8.81
N ILE A 70 -0.88 -17.71 -9.21
CA ILE A 70 -0.86 -18.15 -10.60
C ILE A 70 -2.28 -18.45 -11.10
N LEU A 71 -3.13 -19.11 -10.29
CA LEU A 71 -4.54 -19.34 -10.64
C LEU A 71 -5.30 -18.01 -10.84
N PHE A 72 -5.07 -17.01 -9.99
CA PHE A 72 -5.64 -15.68 -10.17
C PHE A 72 -5.20 -15.01 -11.49
N ILE A 73 -3.90 -15.11 -11.82
CA ILE A 73 -3.33 -14.58 -13.06
C ILE A 73 -3.93 -15.29 -14.28
N LEU A 74 -3.96 -16.63 -14.28
CA LEU A 74 -4.53 -17.42 -15.36
C LEU A 74 -6.02 -17.12 -15.55
N TRP A 75 -6.78 -17.01 -14.44
CA TRP A 75 -8.17 -16.62 -14.50
C TRP A 75 -8.37 -15.21 -15.05
N SER A 76 -7.49 -14.26 -14.71
CA SER A 76 -7.54 -12.89 -15.24
C SER A 76 -7.41 -12.85 -16.76
N VAL A 77 -6.56 -13.72 -17.35
CA VAL A 77 -6.46 -13.90 -18.80
C VAL A 77 -7.73 -14.55 -19.35
N LEU A 78 -8.17 -15.66 -18.75
CA LEU A 78 -9.34 -16.39 -19.21
C LEU A 78 -10.61 -15.51 -19.17
N ALA A 79 -10.82 -14.78 -18.10
CA ALA A 79 -11.93 -13.83 -17.97
C ALA A 79 -11.93 -12.76 -19.07
N THR A 80 -10.74 -12.32 -19.49
CA THR A 80 -10.60 -11.35 -20.60
C THR A 80 -10.88 -12.02 -21.94
N LEU A 81 -10.43 -13.26 -22.14
CA LEU A 81 -10.70 -14.03 -23.37
C LEU A 81 -12.19 -14.36 -23.52
N LEU A 82 -12.88 -14.71 -22.43
CA LEU A 82 -14.34 -14.95 -22.44
C LEU A 82 -15.15 -13.71 -22.86
N ASN A 83 -14.59 -12.52 -22.71
CA ASN A 83 -15.18 -11.24 -23.11
C ASN A 83 -14.54 -10.64 -24.37
N LEU A 84 -13.81 -11.44 -25.16
CA LEU A 84 -12.95 -10.94 -26.25
C LEU A 84 -13.69 -10.03 -27.23
N ASN A 85 -14.91 -10.37 -27.64
CA ASN A 85 -15.69 -9.55 -28.57
C ASN A 85 -15.89 -8.12 -28.06
N ASN A 86 -16.31 -7.98 -26.81
CA ASN A 86 -16.48 -6.67 -26.17
C ASN A 86 -15.13 -5.94 -26.03
N VAL A 87 -14.05 -6.69 -25.69
CA VAL A 87 -12.70 -6.11 -25.54
C VAL A 87 -12.18 -5.53 -26.83
N LEU A 88 -12.48 -6.16 -27.98
CA LEU A 88 -12.10 -5.65 -29.30
C LEU A 88 -12.84 -4.36 -29.66
N GLU A 89 -14.10 -4.21 -29.23
CA GLU A 89 -14.94 -3.03 -29.49
C GLU A 89 -14.68 -1.88 -28.51
N TYR A 90 -14.04 -2.17 -27.36
CA TYR A 90 -13.81 -1.13 -26.34
C TYR A 90 -12.87 -0.04 -26.83
N TYR A 91 -13.36 1.19 -26.78
CA TYR A 91 -12.55 2.39 -26.98
C TYR A 91 -12.98 3.49 -26.02
N PHE A 92 -12.03 4.02 -25.24
CA PHE A 92 -12.27 5.08 -24.29
C PHE A 92 -10.97 5.81 -23.93
N LYS A 93 -11.03 7.13 -23.83
CA LYS A 93 -9.86 7.98 -23.47
C LYS A 93 -8.65 7.70 -24.35
N GLN A 94 -8.88 7.64 -25.65
CA GLN A 94 -7.86 7.37 -26.68
C GLN A 94 -7.13 6.02 -26.48
N THR A 95 -7.76 5.06 -25.84
CA THR A 95 -7.16 3.76 -25.55
C THR A 95 -8.14 2.65 -25.91
N SER A 96 -7.67 1.65 -26.67
CA SER A 96 -8.44 0.44 -26.97
C SER A 96 -8.48 -0.51 -25.77
N GLY A 97 -9.47 -1.41 -25.74
CA GLY A 97 -9.59 -2.42 -24.68
C GLY A 97 -8.37 -3.32 -24.60
N ILE A 98 -7.84 -3.78 -25.75
CA ILE A 98 -6.62 -4.61 -25.81
C ILE A 98 -5.42 -3.87 -25.23
N SER A 99 -5.17 -2.63 -25.64
CA SER A 99 -4.05 -1.85 -25.11
C SER A 99 -4.17 -1.63 -23.61
N ARG A 100 -5.39 -1.39 -23.12
CA ARG A 100 -5.64 -1.26 -21.67
C ARG A 100 -5.41 -2.57 -20.93
N PHE A 101 -5.88 -3.71 -21.46
CA PHE A 101 -5.62 -5.02 -20.89
C PHE A 101 -4.12 -5.30 -20.80
N ILE A 102 -3.37 -5.15 -21.88
CA ILE A 102 -1.91 -5.40 -21.91
C ILE A 102 -1.20 -4.56 -20.85
N ASN A 103 -1.51 -3.27 -20.74
CA ASN A 103 -0.89 -2.38 -19.76
C ASN A 103 -1.21 -2.79 -18.32
N GLN A 104 -2.47 -3.10 -18.02
CA GLN A 104 -2.89 -3.49 -16.67
C GLN A 104 -2.40 -4.88 -16.29
N PHE A 105 -2.44 -5.83 -17.23
CA PHE A 105 -1.94 -7.18 -17.03
C PHE A 105 -0.40 -7.21 -16.88
N GLY A 106 0.31 -6.45 -17.72
CA GLY A 106 1.75 -6.26 -17.56
C GLY A 106 2.12 -5.68 -16.19
N SER A 107 1.34 -4.69 -15.72
CA SER A 107 1.51 -4.15 -14.37
C SER A 107 1.25 -5.18 -13.28
N LEU A 108 0.25 -6.05 -13.45
CA LEU A 108 -0.01 -7.17 -12.52
C LEU A 108 1.19 -8.12 -12.48
N ILE A 109 1.67 -8.60 -13.63
CA ILE A 109 2.83 -9.53 -13.70
C ILE A 109 4.08 -8.93 -13.06
N ILE A 110 4.37 -7.67 -13.36
CA ILE A 110 5.53 -6.98 -12.77
C ILE A 110 5.41 -6.94 -11.25
N ALA A 111 4.27 -6.47 -10.73
CA ALA A 111 4.07 -6.33 -9.30
C ALA A 111 4.03 -7.68 -8.58
N SER A 112 3.29 -8.66 -9.13
CA SER A 112 2.94 -9.89 -8.41
C SER A 112 3.89 -11.07 -8.65
N VAL A 113 4.66 -11.06 -9.72
CA VAL A 113 5.61 -12.13 -10.06
C VAL A 113 7.04 -11.62 -10.06
N ILE A 114 7.35 -10.62 -10.91
CA ILE A 114 8.73 -10.19 -11.14
C ILE A 114 9.35 -9.66 -9.85
N ILE A 115 8.69 -8.72 -9.19
CA ILE A 115 9.22 -8.08 -7.98
C ILE A 115 9.38 -9.08 -6.83
N PRO A 116 8.36 -9.86 -6.42
CA PRO A 116 8.52 -10.77 -5.28
C PRO A 116 9.46 -11.95 -5.58
N VAL A 117 9.53 -12.45 -6.83
CA VAL A 117 10.51 -13.46 -7.22
C VAL A 117 11.94 -12.90 -7.17
N THR A 118 12.13 -11.62 -7.51
CA THR A 118 13.44 -10.96 -7.38
C THR A 118 13.86 -10.85 -5.91
N PHE A 119 12.96 -10.43 -5.01
CA PHE A 119 13.20 -10.43 -3.57
C PHE A 119 13.52 -11.84 -3.04
N TYR A 120 12.73 -12.84 -3.45
CA TYR A 120 12.95 -14.22 -3.05
C TYR A 120 14.35 -14.71 -3.43
N ASN A 121 14.78 -14.50 -4.67
CA ASN A 121 16.11 -14.91 -5.15
C ASN A 121 17.25 -14.09 -4.52
N GLY A 122 17.03 -12.81 -4.26
CA GLY A 122 17.99 -11.94 -3.60
C GLY A 122 18.24 -12.32 -2.14
N PHE A 123 17.18 -12.66 -1.40
CA PHE A 123 17.29 -12.89 0.04
C PHE A 123 17.30 -14.37 0.47
N LYS A 124 16.94 -15.33 -0.40
CA LYS A 124 16.81 -16.76 -0.07
C LYS A 124 18.02 -17.33 0.68
N LYS A 125 19.25 -16.91 0.35
CA LYS A 125 20.48 -17.43 0.94
C LYS A 125 20.88 -16.77 2.27
N ILE A 126 20.25 -15.65 2.64
CA ILE A 126 20.59 -14.86 3.83
C ILE A 126 19.75 -15.33 5.00
N ASN A 127 20.34 -15.47 6.21
CA ASN A 127 19.60 -15.79 7.42
C ASN A 127 18.40 -14.83 7.62
N ILE A 128 17.25 -15.38 8.06
CA ILE A 128 15.99 -14.62 8.17
C ILE A 128 16.10 -13.45 9.15
N ASP A 129 16.83 -13.62 10.26
CA ASP A 129 17.04 -12.56 11.24
C ASP A 129 17.91 -11.43 10.70
N LYS A 130 18.88 -11.78 9.81
CA LYS A 130 19.70 -10.79 9.12
C LYS A 130 18.87 -10.03 8.08
N ILE A 131 18.04 -10.73 7.29
CA ILE A 131 17.11 -10.10 6.34
C ILE A 131 16.20 -9.12 7.08
N PHE A 132 15.58 -9.58 8.16
CA PHE A 132 14.69 -8.78 8.99
C PHE A 132 15.38 -7.49 9.47
N ARG A 133 16.58 -7.61 10.06
CA ARG A 133 17.33 -6.44 10.56
C ARG A 133 17.71 -5.47 9.45
N LEU A 134 18.16 -5.97 8.28
CA LEU A 134 18.52 -5.13 7.15
C LEU A 134 17.32 -4.36 6.60
N ILE A 135 16.22 -5.04 6.30
CA ILE A 135 15.01 -4.41 5.75
C ILE A 135 14.45 -3.39 6.74
N ARG A 136 14.31 -3.78 8.02
CA ARG A 136 13.80 -2.90 9.07
C ARG A 136 14.66 -1.65 9.24
N GLY A 137 15.99 -1.78 9.22
CA GLY A 137 16.92 -0.66 9.31
C GLY A 137 16.79 0.30 8.12
N VAL A 138 16.67 -0.24 6.92
CA VAL A 138 16.46 0.57 5.69
C VAL A 138 15.11 1.30 5.72
N ILE A 139 14.05 0.63 6.16
CA ILE A 139 12.73 1.26 6.33
C ILE A 139 12.80 2.39 7.38
N LEU A 140 13.50 2.18 8.49
CA LEU A 140 13.68 3.22 9.50
C LEU A 140 14.45 4.42 8.94
N ALA A 141 15.54 4.19 8.19
CA ALA A 141 16.30 5.27 7.56
C ALA A 141 15.43 6.07 6.58
N SER A 142 14.64 5.40 5.75
CA SER A 142 13.67 6.02 4.85
C SER A 142 12.63 6.85 5.62
N LEU A 143 12.07 6.29 6.69
CA LEU A 143 11.09 6.96 7.55
C LEU A 143 11.68 8.21 8.23
N LEU A 144 12.93 8.16 8.68
CA LEU A 144 13.58 9.30 9.31
C LEU A 144 13.76 10.46 8.34
N ILE A 145 14.15 10.22 7.09
CA ILE A 145 14.25 11.27 6.07
C ILE A 145 12.86 11.84 5.76
N ALA A 146 11.86 10.97 5.58
CA ALA A 146 10.49 11.41 5.40
C ALA A 146 9.97 12.23 6.59
N PHE A 147 10.36 11.88 7.81
CA PHE A 147 10.01 12.60 9.03
C PHE A 147 10.66 13.98 9.08
N ILE A 148 11.96 14.08 8.79
CA ILE A 148 12.69 15.37 8.75
C ILE A 148 12.03 16.30 7.72
N TYR A 149 11.77 15.82 6.50
CA TYR A 149 11.02 16.59 5.50
C TYR A 149 9.67 17.07 6.05
N SER A 150 8.92 16.15 6.67
CA SER A 150 7.58 16.44 7.20
C SER A 150 7.58 17.48 8.31
N ILE A 151 8.63 17.56 9.14
CA ILE A 151 8.75 18.63 10.15
C ILE A 151 8.73 19.99 9.47
N PHE A 152 9.56 20.22 8.46
CA PHE A 152 9.59 21.50 7.74
C PHE A 152 8.27 21.75 6.99
N GLU A 153 7.69 20.74 6.36
CA GLU A 153 6.39 20.87 5.71
C GLU A 153 5.29 21.25 6.72
N ILE A 154 5.28 20.68 7.93
CA ILE A 154 4.34 21.03 9.01
C ILE A 154 4.53 22.48 9.45
N LEU A 155 5.76 22.93 9.67
CA LEU A 155 6.05 24.31 10.04
C LEU A 155 5.53 25.30 8.98
N ILE A 156 5.68 24.97 7.71
CA ILE A 156 5.22 25.81 6.61
C ILE A 156 3.67 25.76 6.50
N VAL A 157 3.09 24.57 6.46
CA VAL A 157 1.67 24.36 6.10
C VAL A 157 0.75 24.61 7.29
N LYS A 158 1.15 24.21 8.52
CA LYS A 158 0.32 24.34 9.74
C LYS A 158 0.60 25.63 10.50
N LEU A 159 1.86 26.03 10.61
CA LEU A 159 2.28 27.22 11.37
C LEU A 159 2.53 28.46 10.48
N ASN A 160 2.26 28.35 9.17
CA ASN A 160 2.41 29.44 8.20
C ASN A 160 3.83 30.05 8.10
N MET A 161 4.88 29.29 8.45
CA MET A 161 6.28 29.73 8.34
C MET A 161 6.76 29.63 6.87
N VAL A 162 6.14 30.38 5.96
CA VAL A 162 6.32 30.25 4.51
C VAL A 162 7.77 30.53 4.07
N TYR A 163 8.53 31.33 4.83
CA TYR A 163 9.94 31.62 4.54
C TYR A 163 10.81 30.33 4.54
N LEU A 164 10.46 29.34 5.37
CA LEU A 164 11.18 28.04 5.39
C LEU A 164 11.06 27.26 4.10
N LYS A 165 10.09 27.59 3.25
CA LYS A 165 9.91 26.91 1.96
C LYS A 165 11.10 27.11 1.05
N LYS A 166 11.56 28.37 0.90
CA LYS A 166 12.71 28.71 0.06
C LYS A 166 14.04 28.37 0.70
N SER A 167 14.17 28.58 2.01
CA SER A 167 15.45 28.43 2.72
C SER A 167 15.81 26.97 3.05
N ILE A 168 14.82 26.11 3.31
CA ILE A 168 15.08 24.74 3.79
C ILE A 168 14.36 23.70 2.94
N LEU A 169 13.05 23.86 2.69
CA LEU A 169 12.31 22.78 2.02
C LEU A 169 12.81 22.52 0.60
N TYR A 170 13.18 23.56 -0.14
CA TYR A 170 13.75 23.42 -1.49
C TYR A 170 15.12 22.74 -1.52
N LEU A 171 15.81 22.58 -0.39
CA LEU A 171 17.02 21.76 -0.34
C LEU A 171 16.72 20.29 -0.65
N PHE A 172 15.48 19.85 -0.41
CA PHE A 172 15.06 18.48 -0.75
C PHE A 172 14.85 18.27 -2.25
N ASP A 173 14.82 19.31 -3.09
CA ASP A 173 14.84 19.15 -4.55
C ASP A 173 16.17 18.56 -5.05
N TYR A 174 17.24 18.67 -4.25
CA TYR A 174 18.52 17.99 -4.51
C TYR A 174 18.54 16.53 -4.02
N PHE A 175 17.52 16.12 -3.22
CA PHE A 175 17.45 14.73 -2.80
C PHE A 175 16.84 13.88 -3.94
N PRO A 176 17.43 12.72 -4.27
CA PRO A 176 16.97 11.90 -5.40
C PRO A 176 15.48 11.60 -5.34
N PHE A 177 14.80 11.75 -6.48
CA PHE A 177 13.37 11.43 -6.69
C PHE A 177 12.41 12.24 -5.79
N THR A 178 12.82 13.43 -5.37
CA THR A 178 12.01 14.31 -4.52
C THR A 178 11.87 15.67 -5.17
N GLU A 179 10.65 16.20 -5.19
CA GLU A 179 10.33 17.59 -5.50
C GLU A 179 9.58 18.18 -4.31
N ALA A 180 10.07 19.32 -3.81
CA ALA A 180 9.49 19.99 -2.66
C ALA A 180 8.11 20.58 -3.01
N LYS A 181 7.07 20.00 -2.46
CA LYS A 181 5.67 20.41 -2.66
C LYS A 181 5.01 20.71 -1.32
N THR A 182 4.08 21.66 -1.32
CA THR A 182 3.29 22.01 -0.13
C THR A 182 1.84 22.23 -0.54
N ASP A 183 0.91 21.62 0.18
CA ASP A 183 -0.53 21.85 0.01
C ASP A 183 -1.03 22.87 1.02
N MET A 184 -0.83 24.15 0.72
CA MET A 184 -1.30 25.26 1.56
C MET A 184 -2.82 25.36 1.61
N ARG A 185 -3.54 24.88 0.55
CA ARG A 185 -4.99 24.99 0.45
C ARG A 185 -5.70 24.03 1.38
N LEU A 186 -5.32 22.77 1.36
CA LEU A 186 -5.94 21.72 2.18
C LEU A 186 -5.24 21.54 3.53
N ARG A 187 -4.12 22.22 3.74
CA ARG A 187 -3.31 22.12 4.95
C ARG A 187 -2.94 20.69 5.34
N ARG A 188 -2.62 19.85 4.33
CA ARG A 188 -2.19 18.47 4.49
C ARG A 188 -0.72 18.33 4.20
N ILE A 189 -0.10 17.31 4.77
CA ILE A 189 1.29 16.98 4.49
C ILE A 189 1.37 15.74 3.59
N SER A 190 2.29 15.79 2.64
CA SER A 190 2.60 14.68 1.73
C SER A 190 4.00 14.10 1.95
N SER A 191 4.84 14.80 2.69
CA SER A 191 6.24 14.42 2.87
C SER A 191 6.94 14.24 1.51
N VAL A 192 7.78 13.24 1.38
CA VAL A 192 8.50 12.88 0.15
C VAL A 192 7.62 12.15 -0.88
N THR A 193 6.30 12.01 -0.61
CA THR A 193 5.36 11.36 -1.52
C THR A 193 4.61 12.38 -2.37
N PHE A 194 4.05 11.93 -3.50
CA PHE A 194 3.37 12.82 -4.46
C PHE A 194 2.04 13.41 -3.94
N GLU A 195 1.43 12.79 -2.90
CA GLU A 195 0.18 13.25 -2.29
C GLU A 195 -0.03 12.67 -0.87
N PRO A 196 -0.85 13.32 -0.01
CA PRO A 196 -1.11 12.86 1.36
C PRO A 196 -1.65 11.43 1.48
N PRO A 197 -2.56 10.92 0.62
CA PRO A 197 -2.97 9.51 0.64
C PRO A 197 -1.84 8.53 0.36
N ALA A 198 -0.85 8.89 -0.46
CA ALA A 198 0.32 8.06 -0.73
C ALA A 198 1.22 7.97 0.51
N LEU A 199 1.44 9.08 1.22
CA LEU A 199 2.11 9.06 2.54
C LEU A 199 1.37 8.12 3.50
N GLY A 200 0.04 8.24 3.59
CA GLY A 200 -0.76 7.36 4.43
C GLY A 200 -0.59 5.87 4.05
N THR A 201 -0.55 5.55 2.76
CA THR A 201 -0.33 4.17 2.27
C THR A 201 1.07 3.67 2.62
N TYR A 202 2.10 4.50 2.52
CA TYR A 202 3.44 4.17 2.96
C TYR A 202 3.47 3.85 4.47
N LEU A 203 2.93 4.75 5.31
CA LEU A 203 2.95 4.61 6.76
C LEU A 203 2.24 3.35 7.26
N LEU A 204 1.04 3.05 6.75
CA LEU A 204 0.33 1.81 7.12
C LEU A 204 1.07 0.55 6.64
N SER A 205 1.82 0.64 5.53
CA SER A 205 2.60 -0.48 5.00
C SER A 205 3.80 -0.83 5.88
N ILE A 206 4.41 0.18 6.52
CA ILE A 206 5.56 0.01 7.39
C ILE A 206 5.21 -0.10 8.88
N ALA A 207 3.95 0.10 9.26
CA ALA A 207 3.52 0.11 10.66
C ALA A 207 3.96 -1.15 11.42
N GLY A 208 3.74 -2.34 10.86
CA GLY A 208 4.18 -3.60 11.47
C GLY A 208 5.69 -3.67 11.69
N TRP A 209 6.49 -3.14 10.75
CA TRP A 209 7.95 -3.06 10.86
C TRP A 209 8.38 -2.13 11.99
N MET A 210 7.76 -0.97 12.10
CA MET A 210 8.09 0.03 13.12
C MET A 210 7.61 -0.40 14.52
N PHE A 211 6.43 -1.02 14.62
CA PHE A 211 5.94 -1.58 15.87
C PHE A 211 6.82 -2.72 16.38
N SER A 212 7.51 -3.46 15.50
CA SER A 212 8.41 -4.55 15.88
C SER A 212 9.58 -4.10 16.77
N TYR A 213 10.00 -2.82 16.70
CA TYR A 213 11.05 -2.28 17.56
C TYR A 213 10.69 -2.40 19.04
N VAL A 214 9.43 -2.24 19.40
CA VAL A 214 8.95 -2.36 20.79
C VAL A 214 9.21 -3.75 21.37
N PHE A 215 9.21 -4.79 20.52
CA PHE A 215 9.41 -6.18 20.94
C PHE A 215 10.88 -6.59 20.98
N THR A 216 11.68 -6.07 20.06
CA THR A 216 13.04 -6.56 19.81
C THR A 216 14.13 -5.73 20.46
N GLU A 217 13.86 -4.45 20.72
CA GLU A 217 14.87 -3.54 21.29
C GLU A 217 14.66 -3.35 22.81
N LYS A 218 15.76 -3.21 23.53
CA LYS A 218 15.74 -2.96 24.99
C LYS A 218 15.81 -1.48 25.33
N ASN A 219 16.34 -0.65 24.43
CA ASN A 219 16.51 0.79 24.62
C ASN A 219 15.15 1.51 24.72
N ARG A 220 15.08 2.62 25.44
CA ARG A 220 13.89 3.50 25.53
C ARG A 220 13.49 4.09 24.17
N LEU A 221 14.44 4.29 23.25
CA LEU A 221 14.19 4.77 21.88
C LEU A 221 13.37 3.79 21.01
N LYS A 222 13.11 2.56 21.47
CA LYS A 222 12.31 1.57 20.75
C LYS A 222 10.88 2.01 20.40
N TYR A 223 10.33 2.98 21.13
CA TYR A 223 8.99 3.52 20.85
C TYR A 223 8.99 4.59 19.76
N LEU A 224 10.15 5.23 19.51
CA LEU A 224 10.26 6.35 18.57
C LEU A 224 9.78 6.02 17.14
N PRO A 225 10.16 4.91 16.52
CA PRO A 225 9.67 4.57 15.17
C PRO A 225 8.14 4.46 15.10
N SER A 226 7.52 3.86 16.13
CA SER A 226 6.07 3.72 16.23
C SER A 226 5.38 5.09 16.39
N LEU A 227 5.94 5.96 17.24
CA LEU A 227 5.42 7.31 17.46
C LEU A 227 5.51 8.17 16.20
N ILE A 228 6.60 8.06 15.43
CA ILE A 228 6.75 8.76 14.14
C ILE A 228 5.65 8.34 13.16
N VAL A 229 5.38 7.03 13.04
CA VAL A 229 4.33 6.51 12.14
C VAL A 229 2.95 7.05 12.53
N ILE A 230 2.61 7.02 13.82
CA ILE A 230 1.31 7.51 14.33
C ILE A 230 1.20 9.03 14.11
N PHE A 231 2.25 9.77 14.46
CA PHE A 231 2.29 11.23 14.32
C PHE A 231 2.15 11.66 12.86
N LEU A 232 2.92 11.09 11.95
CA LEU A 232 2.83 11.41 10.52
C LEU A 232 1.49 10.95 9.92
N GLY A 233 0.97 9.82 10.38
CA GLY A 233 -0.37 9.34 9.99
C GLY A 233 -1.46 10.36 10.32
N PHE A 234 -1.41 10.94 11.51
CA PHE A 234 -2.31 12.00 11.94
C PHE A 234 -2.09 13.29 11.11
N MET A 235 -0.86 13.74 10.98
CA MET A 235 -0.51 14.99 10.27
C MET A 235 -0.79 14.93 8.76
N SER A 236 -0.77 13.74 8.13
CA SER A 236 -1.08 13.56 6.71
C SER A 236 -2.49 14.01 6.33
N GLY A 237 -3.41 14.10 7.30
CA GLY A 237 -4.81 14.40 7.03
C GLY A 237 -5.52 13.31 6.21
N SER A 238 -4.92 12.13 6.04
CA SER A 238 -5.54 10.96 5.42
C SER A 238 -6.30 10.15 6.47
N ARG A 239 -7.56 10.53 6.72
CA ARG A 239 -8.43 9.92 7.76
C ARG A 239 -8.42 8.39 7.73
N ALA A 240 -8.65 7.82 6.54
CA ALA A 240 -8.69 6.37 6.40
C ALA A 240 -7.34 5.71 6.72
N ALA A 241 -6.22 6.31 6.31
CA ALA A 241 -4.89 5.77 6.64
C ALA A 241 -4.61 5.85 8.13
N PHE A 242 -4.92 6.97 8.78
CA PHE A 242 -4.75 7.13 10.22
C PHE A 242 -5.59 6.11 11.00
N PHE A 243 -6.86 5.93 10.61
CA PHE A 243 -7.73 4.95 11.26
C PHE A 243 -7.22 3.51 11.10
N ILE A 244 -6.70 3.16 9.92
CA ILE A 244 -6.06 1.85 9.68
C ILE A 244 -4.83 1.67 10.58
N ILE A 245 -3.97 2.69 10.71
CA ILE A 245 -2.79 2.65 11.59
C ILE A 245 -3.21 2.44 13.05
N LEU A 246 -4.30 3.07 13.50
CA LEU A 246 -4.83 2.85 14.85
C LEU A 246 -5.34 1.41 15.05
N ILE A 247 -6.01 0.82 14.07
CA ILE A 247 -6.40 -0.60 14.12
C ILE A 247 -5.16 -1.49 14.19
N GLN A 248 -4.14 -1.24 13.36
CA GLN A 248 -2.88 -1.98 13.39
C GLN A 248 -2.19 -1.86 14.75
N LEU A 249 -2.17 -0.67 15.35
CA LEU A 249 -1.63 -0.42 16.67
C LEU A 249 -2.40 -1.19 17.74
N LEU A 250 -3.73 -1.17 17.72
CA LEU A 250 -4.58 -1.88 18.67
C LEU A 250 -4.31 -3.39 18.62
N VAL A 251 -4.22 -3.97 17.41
CA VAL A 251 -3.90 -5.39 17.26
C VAL A 251 -2.47 -5.68 17.72
N ALA A 252 -1.50 -4.81 17.45
CA ALA A 252 -0.14 -4.95 17.95
C ALA A 252 -0.08 -4.93 19.49
N ILE A 253 -0.87 -4.05 20.13
CA ILE A 253 -1.01 -3.97 21.59
C ILE A 253 -1.59 -5.27 22.17
N ILE A 254 -2.70 -5.78 21.59
CA ILE A 254 -3.31 -7.04 22.02
C ILE A 254 -2.29 -8.19 21.94
N PHE A 255 -1.54 -8.25 20.84
CA PHE A 255 -0.48 -9.25 20.68
C PHE A 255 0.61 -9.10 21.74
N PHE A 256 1.05 -7.87 22.00
CA PHE A 256 2.06 -7.57 23.01
C PHE A 256 1.62 -7.98 24.42
N ILE A 257 0.39 -7.68 24.78
CA ILE A 257 -0.20 -8.06 26.09
C ILE A 257 -0.19 -9.59 26.22
N LYS A 258 -0.66 -10.31 25.20
CA LYS A 258 -0.74 -11.79 25.23
C LYS A 258 0.62 -12.46 25.35
N GLN A 259 1.65 -11.90 24.71
CA GLN A 259 3.01 -12.47 24.74
C GLN A 259 3.72 -12.21 26.08
N ARG A 260 3.38 -11.14 26.77
CA ARG A 260 4.08 -10.65 27.97
C ARG A 260 3.26 -10.77 29.26
N SER A 261 2.33 -11.70 29.32
CA SER A 261 1.36 -11.96 30.41
C SER A 261 1.94 -12.01 31.84
N ARG A 262 3.26 -11.85 32.03
CA ARG A 262 3.97 -11.84 33.32
C ARG A 262 4.35 -10.44 33.86
N SER A 263 4.09 -9.33 33.18
CA SER A 263 4.50 -8.00 33.66
C SER A 263 3.33 -7.06 33.83
N ASN A 264 2.86 -6.89 35.09
CA ASN A 264 1.80 -5.94 35.50
C ASN A 264 2.04 -4.46 35.10
N ASN A 265 3.28 -4.07 34.77
CA ASN A 265 3.62 -2.68 34.51
C ASN A 265 3.18 -2.19 33.13
N ILE A 266 2.96 -3.10 32.18
CA ILE A 266 2.56 -2.72 30.81
C ILE A 266 1.09 -2.33 30.75
N TYR A 267 0.22 -3.03 31.48
CA TYR A 267 -1.18 -2.64 31.61
C TYR A 267 -1.30 -1.23 32.20
N LYS A 268 -0.43 -0.89 33.18
CA LYS A 268 -0.39 0.46 33.79
C LYS A 268 -0.01 1.54 32.76
N ILE A 269 0.96 1.26 31.87
CA ILE A 269 1.37 2.22 30.83
C ILE A 269 0.25 2.39 29.80
N PHE A 270 -0.36 1.30 29.32
CA PHE A 270 -1.46 1.39 28.36
C PHE A 270 -2.73 1.97 28.98
N PHE A 271 -3.03 1.62 30.21
CA PHE A 271 -4.12 2.21 30.96
C PHE A 271 -3.86 3.70 31.22
N GLY A 272 -2.61 4.07 31.53
CA GLY A 272 -2.17 5.47 31.66
C GLY A 272 -2.29 6.24 30.34
N VAL A 273 -1.85 5.68 29.20
CA VAL A 273 -2.01 6.31 27.88
C VAL A 273 -3.49 6.38 27.49
N PHE A 274 -4.28 5.34 27.77
CA PHE A 274 -5.73 5.35 27.54
C PHE A 274 -6.45 6.41 28.40
N ILE A 275 -6.13 6.47 29.71
CA ILE A 275 -6.68 7.50 30.62
C ILE A 275 -6.21 8.89 30.20
N PHE A 276 -4.92 9.07 29.86
CA PHE A 276 -4.42 10.36 29.40
C PHE A 276 -5.10 10.80 28.10
N SER A 277 -5.29 9.86 27.13
CA SER A 277 -6.05 10.14 25.90
C SER A 277 -7.52 10.47 26.21
N ALA A 278 -8.15 9.71 27.11
CA ALA A 278 -9.53 9.97 27.55
C ALA A 278 -9.66 11.30 28.29
N LEU A 279 -8.72 11.63 29.19
CA LEU A 279 -8.70 12.92 29.90
C LEU A 279 -8.44 14.08 28.94
N THR A 280 -7.55 13.90 27.95
CA THR A 280 -7.33 14.89 26.89
C THR A 280 -8.59 15.09 26.06
N LEU A 281 -9.30 14.02 25.74
CA LEU A 281 -10.61 14.06 25.07
C LEU A 281 -11.66 14.77 25.91
N VAL A 282 -11.69 14.57 27.23
CA VAL A 282 -12.62 15.21 28.16
C VAL A 282 -12.27 16.69 28.36
N TYR A 283 -10.97 17.02 28.54
CA TYR A 283 -10.50 18.39 28.75
C TYR A 283 -10.70 19.27 27.52
N PHE A 284 -10.42 18.72 26.33
CA PHE A 284 -10.61 19.40 25.04
C PHE A 284 -11.93 19.00 24.37
N ASN A 285 -12.97 18.64 25.14
CA ASN A 285 -14.21 18.03 24.64
C ASN A 285 -14.89 18.86 23.53
N LYS A 286 -15.01 20.19 23.66
CA LYS A 286 -15.68 21.02 22.64
C LYS A 286 -14.95 21.02 21.29
N PRO A 287 -13.66 21.42 21.18
CA PRO A 287 -12.97 21.44 19.88
C PRO A 287 -12.78 20.03 19.30
N ILE A 288 -12.53 19.01 20.15
CA ILE A 288 -12.40 17.62 19.66
C ILE A 288 -13.74 17.06 19.22
N PHE A 289 -14.83 17.30 19.99
CA PHE A 289 -16.16 16.84 19.63
C PHE A 289 -16.63 17.52 18.33
N GLU A 290 -16.41 18.80 18.17
CA GLU A 290 -16.68 19.51 16.91
C GLU A 290 -15.82 18.97 15.75
N TYR A 291 -14.56 18.68 16.01
CA TYR A 291 -13.67 18.07 15.02
C TYR A 291 -14.16 16.67 14.62
N VAL A 292 -14.46 15.80 15.60
CA VAL A 292 -15.00 14.44 15.34
C VAL A 292 -16.35 14.52 14.64
N LYS A 293 -17.26 15.41 15.07
CA LYS A 293 -18.55 15.64 14.43
C LYS A 293 -18.38 16.13 12.99
N LYS A 294 -17.45 17.07 12.76
CA LYS A 294 -17.08 17.54 11.43
C LYS A 294 -16.50 16.41 10.57
N GLU A 295 -15.66 15.56 11.14
CA GLU A 295 -15.08 14.40 10.44
C GLU A 295 -16.14 13.34 10.13
N ILE A 296 -17.04 13.02 11.05
CA ILE A 296 -18.18 12.10 10.79
C ILE A 296 -19.10 12.69 9.73
N ASN A 297 -19.45 13.97 9.85
CA ASN A 297 -20.28 14.64 8.85
C ASN A 297 -19.60 14.73 7.48
N SER A 298 -18.27 14.73 7.42
CA SER A 298 -17.51 14.78 6.16
C SER A 298 -17.63 13.48 5.33
N PHE A 299 -18.14 12.39 5.90
CA PHE A 299 -18.54 11.18 5.14
C PHE A 299 -19.92 11.30 4.49
N LYS A 300 -20.72 12.31 4.86
CA LYS A 300 -22.02 12.56 4.21
C LYS A 300 -21.82 12.98 2.76
N LEU A 301 -22.80 12.65 1.94
CA LEU A 301 -22.80 12.99 0.51
C LEU A 301 -23.20 14.43 0.24
N ASP A 302 -23.82 15.11 1.21
CA ASP A 302 -24.34 16.48 1.10
C ASP A 302 -23.59 17.42 2.05
N ASP A 303 -23.37 18.66 1.59
CA ASP A 303 -22.86 19.83 2.33
C ASP A 303 -21.54 19.69 3.11
N SER A 304 -20.69 18.71 2.77
CA SER A 304 -19.37 18.58 3.38
C SER A 304 -18.26 19.07 2.43
N THR A 305 -17.14 19.52 3.01
CA THR A 305 -15.93 19.91 2.26
C THR A 305 -15.38 18.79 1.37
N HIS A 306 -15.81 17.54 1.62
CA HIS A 306 -15.41 16.34 0.91
C HIS A 306 -16.57 15.65 0.15
N ALA A 307 -17.76 16.23 0.15
CA ALA A 307 -18.94 15.64 -0.47
C ALA A 307 -18.71 15.25 -1.94
N LEU A 308 -18.07 16.12 -2.69
CA LEU A 308 -17.79 15.88 -4.11
C LEU A 308 -16.88 14.66 -4.32
N SER A 309 -15.79 14.54 -3.58
CA SER A 309 -14.89 13.39 -3.66
C SER A 309 -15.55 12.09 -3.15
N ASN A 310 -16.44 12.18 -2.15
CA ASN A 310 -17.21 11.03 -1.67
C ASN A 310 -18.21 10.58 -2.74
N LYS A 311 -18.95 11.54 -3.35
CA LYS A 311 -19.88 11.28 -4.46
C LYS A 311 -19.16 10.57 -5.62
N SER A 312 -17.98 11.03 -5.97
CA SER A 312 -17.16 10.39 -7.03
C SER A 312 -16.83 8.95 -6.68
N ARG A 313 -16.26 8.71 -5.51
CA ARG A 313 -15.84 7.36 -5.07
C ARG A 313 -17.00 6.38 -4.97
N PHE A 314 -18.06 6.75 -4.24
CA PHE A 314 -19.21 5.89 -4.07
C PHE A 314 -19.96 5.67 -5.39
N GLY A 315 -20.04 6.71 -6.24
CA GLY A 315 -20.65 6.59 -7.55
C GLY A 315 -19.93 5.59 -8.47
N ILE A 316 -18.59 5.60 -8.47
CA ILE A 316 -17.78 4.64 -9.22
C ILE A 316 -17.94 3.23 -8.64
N GLN A 317 -17.89 3.08 -7.31
CA GLN A 317 -18.09 1.79 -6.63
C GLN A 317 -19.49 1.21 -6.92
N GLN A 318 -20.51 2.03 -6.88
CA GLN A 318 -21.88 1.59 -7.23
C GLN A 318 -21.98 1.16 -8.70
N ALA A 319 -21.32 1.86 -9.60
CA ALA A 319 -21.28 1.47 -11.00
C ALA A 319 -20.58 0.12 -11.21
N MET A 320 -19.46 -0.13 -10.53
CA MET A 320 -18.79 -1.44 -10.56
C MET A 320 -19.67 -2.57 -10.03
N LEU A 321 -20.44 -2.34 -8.96
CA LEU A 321 -21.42 -3.32 -8.47
C LEU A 321 -22.54 -3.61 -9.49
N ARG A 322 -22.96 -2.61 -10.27
CA ARG A 322 -23.93 -2.82 -11.35
C ARG A 322 -23.34 -3.64 -12.48
N VAL A 323 -22.06 -3.38 -12.83
CA VAL A 323 -21.32 -4.19 -13.81
C VAL A 323 -21.20 -5.64 -13.33
N PHE A 324 -20.82 -5.86 -12.07
CA PHE A 324 -20.75 -7.21 -11.50
C PHE A 324 -22.07 -7.96 -11.59
N LYS A 325 -23.22 -7.33 -11.30
CA LYS A 325 -24.54 -7.96 -11.38
C LYS A 325 -24.88 -8.47 -12.78
N GLU A 326 -24.35 -7.85 -13.83
CA GLU A 326 -24.54 -8.28 -15.21
C GLU A 326 -23.54 -9.36 -15.63
N HIS A 327 -22.33 -9.36 -15.05
CA HIS A 327 -21.25 -10.30 -15.36
C HIS A 327 -20.71 -10.98 -14.08
N PRO A 328 -21.54 -11.79 -13.35
CA PRO A 328 -21.20 -12.21 -11.99
C PRO A 328 -20.06 -13.25 -11.93
N ILE A 329 -19.88 -14.06 -12.95
CA ILE A 329 -18.91 -15.19 -12.93
C ILE A 329 -17.53 -14.74 -13.40
N SER A 330 -17.45 -14.17 -14.60
CA SER A 330 -16.18 -13.81 -15.28
C SER A 330 -15.84 -12.31 -15.26
N GLY A 331 -16.78 -11.45 -14.86
CA GLY A 331 -16.60 -10.01 -14.99
C GLY A 331 -16.51 -9.56 -16.45
N THR A 332 -15.90 -8.41 -16.68
CA THR A 332 -15.77 -7.78 -18.01
C THR A 332 -14.38 -7.90 -18.64
N GLY A 333 -13.47 -8.60 -18.00
CA GLY A 333 -12.05 -8.69 -18.35
C GLY A 333 -11.15 -7.82 -17.48
N TYR A 334 -9.94 -8.31 -17.21
CA TYR A 334 -8.99 -7.68 -16.29
C TYR A 334 -8.51 -6.29 -16.78
N GLY A 335 -8.59 -5.30 -15.90
CA GLY A 335 -8.21 -3.89 -16.20
C GLY A 335 -9.25 -3.10 -16.98
N LEU A 336 -10.43 -3.68 -17.27
CA LEU A 336 -11.41 -3.14 -18.21
C LEU A 336 -12.68 -2.57 -17.55
N GLN A 337 -12.78 -2.57 -16.23
CA GLN A 337 -13.98 -2.12 -15.50
C GLN A 337 -14.47 -0.73 -15.94
N ALA A 338 -13.56 0.19 -16.30
CA ALA A 338 -13.92 1.56 -16.62
C ALA A 338 -14.71 1.70 -17.93
N PHE A 339 -14.56 0.76 -18.88
CA PHE A 339 -15.31 0.76 -20.15
C PHE A 339 -16.80 0.53 -19.93
N GLU A 340 -17.16 -0.35 -18.99
CA GLU A 340 -18.57 -0.64 -18.69
C GLU A 340 -19.11 0.23 -17.54
N SER A 341 -18.33 0.47 -16.48
CA SER A 341 -18.79 1.25 -15.34
C SER A 341 -19.13 2.70 -15.71
N ARG A 342 -18.45 3.31 -16.72
CA ARG A 342 -18.75 4.65 -17.21
C ARG A 342 -20.20 4.83 -17.68
N LYS A 343 -20.80 3.77 -18.21
CA LYS A 343 -22.19 3.75 -18.67
C LYS A 343 -23.20 3.72 -17.52
N LYS A 344 -22.74 3.29 -16.32
CA LYS A 344 -23.59 2.95 -15.16
C LYS A 344 -23.43 3.89 -13.96
N TYR A 345 -22.69 5.01 -14.13
CA TYR A 345 -22.56 6.00 -13.05
C TYR A 345 -23.92 6.57 -12.66
N PRO A 346 -24.29 6.56 -11.38
CA PRO A 346 -25.57 7.06 -10.91
C PRO A 346 -25.68 8.58 -11.13
N VAL A 347 -26.89 9.05 -11.38
CA VAL A 347 -27.19 10.47 -11.66
C VAL A 347 -26.72 11.35 -10.49
N TRP A 348 -26.98 10.94 -9.25
CA TRP A 348 -26.59 11.69 -8.07
C TRP A 348 -25.07 11.91 -7.96
N ALA A 349 -24.24 10.97 -8.44
CA ALA A 349 -22.79 11.09 -8.42
C ALA A 349 -22.27 12.07 -9.48
N LYS A 350 -22.93 12.14 -10.64
CA LYS A 350 -22.56 13.01 -11.78
C LYS A 350 -23.06 14.44 -11.60
N LYS A 351 -24.21 14.63 -10.94
CA LYS A 351 -24.87 15.95 -10.80
C LYS A 351 -23.95 16.91 -10.05
N ASN A 352 -23.63 18.06 -10.70
CA ASN A 352 -22.76 19.11 -10.16
C ASN A 352 -21.36 18.62 -9.73
N ASN A 353 -20.85 17.58 -10.38
CA ASN A 353 -19.56 16.99 -10.04
C ASN A 353 -18.53 17.23 -11.16
N TRP A 354 -17.61 18.18 -10.93
CA TRP A 354 -16.57 18.53 -11.89
C TRP A 354 -15.56 17.38 -12.13
N GLU A 355 -15.35 16.47 -11.16
CA GLU A 355 -14.44 15.32 -11.37
C GLU A 355 -14.96 14.40 -12.45
N PHE A 356 -16.28 14.14 -12.51
CA PHE A 356 -16.88 13.39 -13.61
C PHE A 356 -16.77 14.15 -14.93
N ARG A 357 -17.09 15.44 -14.94
CA ARG A 357 -17.10 16.24 -16.16
C ARG A 357 -15.69 16.43 -16.75
N LEU A 358 -14.72 16.85 -15.93
CA LEU A 358 -13.39 17.25 -16.40
C LEU A 358 -12.38 16.10 -16.42
N LYS A 359 -12.57 15.04 -15.60
CA LYS A 359 -11.61 13.94 -15.51
C LYS A 359 -12.20 12.61 -15.96
N TYR A 360 -13.23 12.10 -15.30
CA TYR A 360 -13.61 10.68 -15.46
C TYR A 360 -14.34 10.40 -16.79
N LEU A 361 -15.17 11.32 -17.28
CA LEU A 361 -15.91 11.18 -18.53
C LEU A 361 -15.26 11.95 -19.70
N ASN A 362 -14.30 12.82 -19.44
CA ASN A 362 -13.61 13.58 -20.46
C ASN A 362 -12.72 12.66 -21.31
N GLN A 363 -13.00 12.56 -22.61
CA GLN A 363 -12.29 11.73 -23.59
C GLN A 363 -10.84 12.21 -23.81
N ASN A 364 -10.56 13.50 -23.63
CA ASN A 364 -9.25 14.09 -23.85
C ASN A 364 -8.29 13.88 -22.63
N ASP A 365 -8.81 13.56 -21.46
CA ASP A 365 -7.97 13.18 -20.31
C ASP A 365 -7.67 11.69 -20.38
N LYS A 366 -6.43 11.31 -20.70
CA LYS A 366 -5.98 9.92 -20.85
C LYS A 366 -6.05 9.09 -19.55
N ARG A 367 -6.20 9.73 -18.39
CA ARG A 367 -6.24 9.05 -17.09
C ARG A 367 -7.58 8.37 -16.89
N PHE A 368 -7.54 7.05 -16.72
CA PHE A 368 -8.74 6.26 -16.40
C PHE A 368 -9.27 6.54 -15.00
N PRO A 369 -10.60 6.47 -14.79
CA PRO A 369 -11.19 6.54 -13.47
C PRO A 369 -10.65 5.42 -12.58
N PRO A 370 -10.15 5.71 -11.37
CA PRO A 370 -9.77 4.67 -10.42
C PRO A 370 -11.01 3.97 -9.85
N GLY A 371 -10.88 2.69 -9.50
CA GLY A 371 -11.98 1.94 -8.89
C GLY A 371 -12.25 2.31 -7.43
N TYR A 372 -11.26 2.88 -6.73
CA TYR A 372 -11.33 3.23 -5.31
C TYR A 372 -11.67 2.07 -4.35
N ASN A 373 -11.68 0.85 -4.83
CA ASN A 373 -11.89 -0.35 -4.04
C ASN A 373 -11.41 -1.58 -4.83
N MET A 374 -10.36 -2.25 -4.34
CA MET A 374 -9.76 -3.39 -5.01
C MET A 374 -10.73 -4.57 -5.12
N TYR A 375 -11.50 -4.83 -4.07
CA TYR A 375 -12.42 -5.97 -4.06
C TYR A 375 -13.52 -5.80 -5.11
N LEU A 376 -14.09 -4.59 -5.20
CA LEU A 376 -15.10 -4.27 -6.21
C LEU A 376 -14.50 -4.23 -7.62
N ARG A 377 -13.25 -3.77 -7.75
CA ARG A 377 -12.53 -3.81 -9.01
C ARG A 377 -12.36 -5.26 -9.50
N ILE A 378 -11.80 -6.13 -8.67
CA ILE A 378 -11.62 -7.55 -9.00
C ILE A 378 -12.98 -8.19 -9.32
N LEU A 379 -14.01 -7.90 -8.53
CA LEU A 379 -15.34 -8.42 -8.72
C LEU A 379 -15.96 -8.00 -10.06
N SER A 380 -15.79 -6.74 -10.47
CA SER A 380 -16.30 -6.24 -11.76
C SER A 380 -15.47 -6.69 -12.97
N GLU A 381 -14.15 -6.87 -12.79
CA GLU A 381 -13.23 -7.24 -13.87
C GLU A 381 -13.13 -8.74 -14.09
N THR A 382 -13.13 -9.54 -13.02
CA THR A 382 -12.86 -11.00 -13.07
C THR A 382 -13.95 -11.84 -12.40
N GLY A 383 -15.05 -11.21 -11.98
CA GLY A 383 -16.19 -11.87 -11.38
C GLY A 383 -15.91 -12.48 -10.01
N LEU A 384 -16.85 -13.33 -9.58
CA LEU A 384 -16.75 -14.03 -8.29
C LEU A 384 -15.56 -14.97 -8.22
N VAL A 385 -15.22 -15.63 -9.34
CA VAL A 385 -14.10 -16.59 -9.40
C VAL A 385 -12.76 -15.89 -9.15
N GLY A 386 -12.54 -14.72 -9.77
CA GLY A 386 -11.34 -13.94 -9.50
C GLY A 386 -11.26 -13.43 -8.07
N LEU A 387 -12.39 -12.98 -7.51
CA LEU A 387 -12.46 -12.57 -6.11
C LEU A 387 -12.19 -13.75 -5.16
N LEU A 388 -12.66 -14.95 -5.49
CA LEU A 388 -12.37 -16.18 -4.73
C LEU A 388 -10.85 -16.45 -4.68
N PHE A 389 -10.16 -16.49 -5.83
CA PHE A 389 -8.72 -16.71 -5.85
C PHE A 389 -7.95 -15.63 -5.09
N PHE A 390 -8.31 -14.37 -5.25
CA PHE A 390 -7.71 -13.29 -4.49
C PHE A 390 -7.97 -13.42 -2.98
N GLY A 391 -9.18 -13.80 -2.59
CA GLY A 391 -9.55 -14.08 -1.20
C GLY A 391 -8.76 -15.26 -0.61
N LEU A 392 -8.54 -16.32 -1.39
CA LEU A 392 -7.72 -17.46 -0.99
C LEU A 392 -6.25 -17.07 -0.75
N ILE A 393 -5.67 -16.17 -1.57
CA ILE A 393 -4.33 -15.63 -1.34
C ILE A 393 -4.28 -14.94 0.04
N ILE A 394 -5.22 -14.03 0.31
CA ILE A 394 -5.28 -13.29 1.58
C ILE A 394 -5.47 -14.25 2.76
N LEU A 395 -6.39 -15.20 2.63
CA LEU A 395 -6.67 -16.21 3.65
C LEU A 395 -5.42 -17.04 3.98
N GLN A 396 -4.71 -17.54 2.95
CA GLN A 396 -3.50 -18.34 3.16
C GLN A 396 -2.39 -17.55 3.85
N ILE A 397 -2.25 -16.26 3.55
CA ILE A 397 -1.29 -15.40 4.25
C ILE A 397 -1.67 -15.28 5.74
N PHE A 398 -2.95 -15.05 6.05
CA PHE A 398 -3.41 -14.98 7.45
C PHE A 398 -3.25 -16.32 8.19
N LEU A 399 -3.56 -17.45 7.54
CA LEU A 399 -3.34 -18.79 8.11
C LEU A 399 -1.85 -19.05 8.35
N TRP A 400 -0.99 -18.68 7.40
CA TRP A 400 0.45 -18.77 7.58
C TRP A 400 0.93 -17.94 8.77
N CYS A 401 0.46 -16.71 8.91
CA CYS A 401 0.78 -15.85 10.05
C CYS A 401 0.31 -16.48 11.37
N TYR A 402 -0.94 -16.95 11.44
CA TYR A 402 -1.50 -17.58 12.63
C TYR A 402 -0.67 -18.78 13.09
N ASN A 403 -0.33 -19.68 12.17
CA ASN A 403 0.47 -20.88 12.48
C ASN A 403 1.89 -20.53 12.97
N ASN A 404 2.54 -19.52 12.38
CA ASN A 404 3.89 -19.14 12.78
C ASN A 404 3.93 -18.29 14.06
N LEU A 405 2.87 -17.53 14.35
CA LEU A 405 2.71 -16.82 15.61
C LEU A 405 2.47 -17.80 16.77
N LYS A 406 1.60 -18.80 16.57
CA LYS A 406 1.28 -19.81 17.61
C LYS A 406 2.48 -20.71 17.93
N ALA A 407 3.17 -21.21 16.91
CA ALA A 407 4.22 -22.22 17.08
C ALA A 407 5.58 -21.64 17.55
N LYS A 408 5.95 -20.42 17.09
CA LYS A 408 7.33 -19.91 17.22
C LYS A 408 7.43 -18.45 17.71
N ASN A 409 6.33 -17.78 18.03
CA ASN A 409 6.32 -16.32 18.31
C ASN A 409 7.17 -15.51 17.33
N SER A 410 7.08 -15.86 16.04
CA SER A 410 7.92 -15.29 14.98
C SER A 410 7.65 -13.80 14.79
N ILE A 411 8.68 -12.96 14.97
CA ILE A 411 8.59 -11.52 14.73
C ILE A 411 8.26 -11.21 13.27
N VAL A 412 8.74 -12.02 12.33
CA VAL A 412 8.43 -11.86 10.89
C VAL A 412 6.96 -12.13 10.64
N ALA A 413 6.38 -13.16 11.27
CA ALA A 413 4.95 -13.44 11.16
C ALA A 413 4.10 -12.32 11.80
N PHE A 414 4.54 -11.73 12.90
CA PHE A 414 3.90 -10.56 13.50
C PHE A 414 3.87 -9.36 12.53
N ILE A 415 5.02 -9.03 11.92
CA ILE A 415 5.11 -7.92 10.98
C ILE A 415 4.18 -8.14 9.80
N ILE A 416 4.22 -9.33 9.20
CA ILE A 416 3.38 -9.67 8.05
C ILE A 416 1.90 -9.60 8.44
N PHE A 417 1.52 -10.12 9.61
CA PHE A 417 0.15 -10.07 10.10
C PHE A 417 -0.38 -8.63 10.24
N ILE A 418 0.39 -7.75 10.91
CA ILE A 418 0.01 -6.33 11.06
C ILE A 418 -0.04 -5.62 9.71
N SER A 419 0.94 -5.87 8.83
CA SER A 419 0.96 -5.29 7.49
C SER A 419 -0.23 -5.76 6.64
N MET A 420 -0.61 -7.04 6.72
CA MET A 420 -1.76 -7.60 6.01
C MET A 420 -3.09 -6.98 6.45
N ILE A 421 -3.27 -6.70 7.74
CA ILE A 421 -4.43 -5.93 8.22
C ILE A 421 -4.44 -4.55 7.52
N GLY A 422 -3.28 -3.88 7.49
CA GLY A 422 -3.15 -2.60 6.80
C GLY A 422 -3.50 -2.67 5.32
N PHE A 423 -2.95 -3.63 4.58
CA PHE A 423 -3.21 -3.80 3.15
C PHE A 423 -4.68 -4.14 2.86
N SER A 424 -5.25 -5.10 3.60
CA SER A 424 -6.64 -5.53 3.39
C SER A 424 -7.64 -4.39 3.62
N LEU A 425 -7.42 -3.58 4.65
CA LEU A 425 -8.26 -2.40 4.91
C LEU A 425 -7.98 -1.27 3.91
N ASN A 426 -6.73 -1.09 3.46
CA ASN A 426 -6.38 -0.07 2.48
C ASN A 426 -7.01 -0.34 1.12
N TRP A 427 -7.16 -1.61 0.72
CA TRP A 427 -7.84 -2.00 -0.52
C TRP A 427 -9.34 -1.70 -0.55
N LEU A 428 -9.96 -1.36 0.58
CA LEU A 428 -11.32 -0.81 0.60
C LEU A 428 -11.40 0.64 0.06
N LYS A 429 -10.27 1.34 -0.05
CA LYS A 429 -10.21 2.74 -0.52
C LYS A 429 -9.31 2.97 -1.73
N MET A 430 -8.54 1.96 -2.15
CA MET A 430 -7.69 2.01 -3.34
C MET A 430 -7.75 0.69 -4.10
N ASP A 431 -7.39 0.73 -5.38
CA ASP A 431 -7.51 -0.39 -6.32
C ASP A 431 -6.20 -0.72 -7.05
N SER A 432 -5.06 -0.56 -6.36
CA SER A 432 -3.75 -0.81 -6.96
C SER A 432 -3.03 -2.01 -6.33
N PHE A 433 -2.44 -2.86 -7.18
CA PHE A 433 -1.49 -3.89 -6.79
C PHE A 433 -0.07 -3.37 -6.56
N ARG A 434 0.22 -2.08 -6.84
CA ARG A 434 1.54 -1.46 -6.67
C ARG A 434 1.81 -1.09 -5.20
N ILE A 435 1.58 -2.04 -4.29
CA ILE A 435 1.96 -1.93 -2.88
C ILE A 435 3.19 -2.81 -2.68
N TYR A 436 4.39 -2.26 -2.88
CA TYR A 436 5.65 -3.01 -2.88
C TYR A 436 5.90 -3.77 -1.59
N PHE A 437 5.49 -3.22 -0.45
CA PHE A 437 5.61 -3.91 0.85
C PHE A 437 4.75 -5.16 0.96
N PHE A 438 3.60 -5.23 0.27
CA PHE A 438 2.81 -6.45 0.19
C PHE A 438 3.60 -7.57 -0.50
N TRP A 439 4.23 -7.27 -1.62
CA TRP A 439 5.03 -8.23 -2.40
C TRP A 439 6.31 -8.64 -1.68
N LEU A 440 6.92 -7.72 -0.92
CA LEU A 440 8.03 -8.03 -0.02
C LEU A 440 7.60 -9.01 1.08
N CYS A 441 6.42 -8.82 1.68
CA CYS A 441 5.88 -9.76 2.67
C CYS A 441 5.68 -11.17 2.08
N LEU A 442 5.16 -11.28 0.84
CA LEU A 442 5.02 -12.57 0.16
C LEU A 442 6.39 -13.25 -0.05
N ALA A 443 7.37 -12.49 -0.52
CA ALA A 443 8.71 -13.03 -0.72
C ALA A 443 9.31 -13.56 0.60
N LEU A 444 9.09 -12.86 1.71
CA LEU A 444 9.54 -13.32 3.04
C LEU A 444 8.84 -14.61 3.47
N ILE A 445 7.53 -14.76 3.20
CA ILE A 445 6.80 -16.02 3.45
C ILE A 445 7.47 -17.16 2.67
N TRP A 446 7.70 -16.99 1.37
CA TRP A 446 8.32 -18.01 0.51
C TRP A 446 9.73 -18.38 0.97
N ILE A 447 10.52 -17.42 1.46
CA ILE A 447 11.85 -17.67 2.03
C ILE A 447 11.74 -18.55 3.28
N VAL A 448 10.80 -18.25 4.18
CA VAL A 448 10.61 -19.05 5.40
C VAL A 448 10.11 -20.45 5.08
N GLU A 449 9.16 -20.61 4.15
CA GLU A 449 8.64 -21.89 3.70
C GLU A 449 9.72 -22.78 3.06
N SER A 450 10.53 -22.20 2.17
CA SER A 450 11.60 -22.94 1.50
C SER A 450 12.65 -23.50 2.46
N ARG A 451 12.92 -22.80 3.57
CA ARG A 451 13.87 -23.26 4.59
C ARG A 451 13.33 -24.37 5.47
N LYS A 452 12.03 -24.30 5.83
CA LYS A 452 11.39 -25.38 6.59
C LYS A 452 11.47 -26.70 5.83
N LYS A 453 11.28 -26.64 4.49
CA LYS A 453 11.37 -27.83 3.65
C LYS A 453 12.78 -28.42 3.65
N MET A 454 13.82 -27.60 3.52
CA MET A 454 15.23 -28.04 3.55
C MET A 454 15.70 -28.57 4.90
N GLN A 455 14.99 -28.29 6.00
CA GLN A 455 15.28 -28.82 7.35
C GLN A 455 14.57 -30.15 7.61
N ASN A 456 13.52 -30.45 6.86
CA ASN A 456 12.74 -31.69 7.00
C ASN A 456 13.14 -32.75 5.96
N GLU A 457 13.92 -32.40 4.94
CA GLU A 457 14.63 -33.28 4.01
C GLU A 457 16.04 -33.55 4.54
#